data_eff299a7008a717c12f5e0502cea5ece
#
_entry.id   eff299a7008a717c12f5e0502cea5ece
#
_cell.length_a   1.000
_cell.length_b   1.000
_cell.length_c   1.000
_cell.angle_alpha   90.00
_cell.angle_beta   90.00
_cell.angle_gamma   90.00
#
_symmetry.space_group_name_H-M   'P 1'
#
loop_
_entity.id
_entity.type
_entity.pdbx_description
1 polymer ?
#
loop_
_entity_poly.entity_id
_entity_poly.type
_entity_poly.pdbx_seq_one_letter_code
_entity_poly.pdbx_strand_id
1 'polypeptide(L)'
;MNGIDISSYQTGIDLSKVPCDFVIIKATGGTGYVNPDCDRAFQQALSLGKKIGVYHFAHEKGLEGTPEQEGAFFLKNIKGYIGKAILILDFEGSNQKDSAWAKAFLDYVYKQTGIKPWFYTYTANLNTTDFSNVAKGDYGLWIAEYGRNLPQGYSQPSPPRTNNFPVVACFQYTSSGRLSGYNGNLDLNVFYGDQKTWDLYVGKKSDQIVPPENKIFDATSDEFIFTLTKGSTSVFYFDGKTIFELSDPTQLDHIRGTYNHIHGKEIPSLVWTPEQFDIYLKMYDKKPVYK
;
A
#
# COMPACT_ATOMS: atom_id res chain seq x y z
N MET A 1 1.38 -4.63 5.40
CA MET A 1 2.40 -3.74 5.99
C MET A 1 1.80 -3.00 7.16
N ASN A 2 2.60 -2.70 8.20
CA ASN A 2 2.17 -1.95 9.38
C ASN A 2 2.58 -0.48 9.27
N GLY A 3 1.69 0.43 9.65
CA GLY A 3 1.99 1.86 9.58
C GLY A 3 1.28 2.68 10.64
N ILE A 4 1.61 3.96 10.62
CA ILE A 4 0.99 4.97 11.48
C ILE A 4 0.44 6.09 10.61
N ASP A 5 -0.53 6.82 11.12
CA ASP A 5 -0.83 8.14 10.59
C ASP A 5 -0.61 9.22 11.64
N ILE A 6 -0.22 10.40 11.16
CA ILE A 6 0.23 11.50 11.98
C ILE A 6 -0.27 12.85 11.47
N SER A 7 -0.35 13.80 12.39
CA SER A 7 -0.72 15.19 12.10
C SER A 7 0.15 16.14 12.92
N SER A 8 -0.30 17.38 13.11
CA SER A 8 0.34 18.32 14.03
C SER A 8 0.36 17.86 15.49
N TYR A 9 -0.49 16.91 15.88
CA TYR A 9 -0.47 16.32 17.22
C TYR A 9 0.80 15.52 17.51
N GLN A 10 1.46 15.00 16.49
CA GLN A 10 2.71 14.26 16.58
C GLN A 10 3.92 15.11 16.10
N THR A 11 3.81 16.43 16.14
CA THR A 11 4.89 17.33 15.72
C THR A 11 6.22 16.95 16.37
N GLY A 12 7.26 16.82 15.56
CA GLY A 12 8.61 16.47 16.01
C GLY A 12 8.83 14.96 16.23
N ILE A 13 7.87 14.09 15.90
CA ILE A 13 8.08 12.62 15.97
C ILE A 13 9.32 12.23 15.17
N ASP A 14 10.17 11.41 15.78
CA ASP A 14 11.37 10.87 15.13
C ASP A 14 11.04 9.50 14.49
N LEU A 15 10.76 9.52 13.20
CA LEU A 15 10.38 8.32 12.43
C LEU A 15 11.52 7.28 12.32
N SER A 16 12.76 7.65 12.66
CA SER A 16 13.87 6.67 12.71
C SER A 16 13.77 5.75 13.91
N LYS A 17 13.08 6.18 14.97
CA LYS A 17 12.89 5.41 16.21
C LYS A 17 11.57 4.67 16.28
N VAL A 18 10.60 5.03 15.43
CA VAL A 18 9.27 4.40 15.42
C VAL A 18 9.24 3.30 14.35
N PRO A 19 9.01 2.03 14.76
CA PRO A 19 8.93 0.92 13.81
C PRO A 19 7.64 1.01 12.99
N CYS A 20 7.75 1.36 11.71
CA CYS A 20 6.62 1.36 10.76
C CYS A 20 7.16 1.15 9.34
N ASP A 21 6.39 0.43 8.52
CA ASP A 21 6.68 0.23 7.10
C ASP A 21 6.26 1.46 6.28
N PHE A 22 5.16 2.12 6.72
CA PHE A 22 4.63 3.31 6.09
C PHE A 22 4.14 4.35 7.11
N VAL A 23 4.05 5.59 6.66
CA VAL A 23 3.46 6.70 7.42
C VAL A 23 2.52 7.50 6.52
N ILE A 24 1.33 7.82 7.03
CA ILE A 24 0.37 8.72 6.38
C ILE A 24 0.38 10.04 7.14
N ILE A 25 0.58 11.17 6.45
CA ILE A 25 0.88 12.46 7.07
C ILE A 25 -0.21 13.47 6.68
N LYS A 26 -0.84 14.15 7.65
CA LYS A 26 -1.69 15.31 7.36
C LYS A 26 -0.88 16.34 6.61
N ALA A 27 -1.33 16.72 5.41
CA ALA A 27 -0.69 17.79 4.65
C ALA A 27 -1.49 19.09 4.76
N THR A 28 -2.79 19.03 4.50
CA THR A 28 -3.64 20.22 4.43
C THR A 28 -5.02 19.98 5.02
N GLY A 29 -5.80 21.03 5.21
CA GLY A 29 -7.22 20.98 5.53
C GLY A 29 -7.95 22.20 4.99
N GLY A 30 -9.20 22.00 4.52
CA GLY A 30 -10.00 23.06 3.93
C GLY A 30 -9.24 23.83 2.86
N THR A 31 -9.52 25.14 2.75
CA THR A 31 -8.89 26.04 1.76
C THR A 31 -7.69 26.80 2.29
N GLY A 32 -7.25 26.58 3.54
CA GLY A 32 -6.24 27.44 4.16
C GLY A 32 -5.30 26.80 5.17
N TYR A 33 -5.57 25.61 5.70
CA TYR A 33 -4.69 24.97 6.67
C TYR A 33 -3.59 24.16 6.00
N VAL A 34 -2.35 24.41 6.42
CA VAL A 34 -1.18 23.57 6.07
C VAL A 34 -0.56 23.06 7.36
N ASN A 35 -0.35 21.75 7.47
CA ASN A 35 0.33 21.17 8.63
C ASN A 35 1.81 21.60 8.64
N PRO A 36 2.26 22.36 9.66
CA PRO A 36 3.62 22.93 9.68
C PRO A 36 4.71 21.85 9.80
N ASP A 37 4.39 20.64 10.28
CA ASP A 37 5.34 19.54 10.42
C ASP A 37 5.35 18.57 9.23
N CYS A 38 4.47 18.78 8.24
CA CYS A 38 4.29 17.84 7.15
C CYS A 38 5.60 17.61 6.35
N ASP A 39 6.25 18.67 5.92
CA ASP A 39 7.46 18.55 5.08
C ASP A 39 8.61 17.88 5.84
N ARG A 40 8.83 18.26 7.10
CA ARG A 40 9.85 17.61 7.94
C ARG A 40 9.63 16.11 8.06
N ALA A 41 8.39 15.71 8.39
CA ALA A 41 8.05 14.30 8.54
C ALA A 41 8.13 13.55 7.19
N PHE A 42 7.68 14.19 6.11
CA PHE A 42 7.77 13.65 4.75
C PHE A 42 9.22 13.39 4.33
N GLN A 43 10.10 14.38 4.49
CA GLN A 43 11.51 14.25 4.10
C GLN A 43 12.22 13.19 4.96
N GLN A 44 11.91 13.11 6.26
CA GLN A 44 12.46 12.08 7.12
C GLN A 44 11.98 10.69 6.69
N ALA A 45 10.70 10.51 6.44
CA ALA A 45 10.15 9.24 5.96
C ALA A 45 10.79 8.80 4.63
N LEU A 46 10.93 9.74 3.70
CA LEU A 46 11.56 9.51 2.40
C LEU A 46 13.02 9.07 2.54
N SER A 47 13.80 9.75 3.39
CA SER A 47 15.21 9.40 3.64
C SER A 47 15.39 8.03 4.31
N LEU A 48 14.40 7.59 5.07
CA LEU A 48 14.36 6.27 5.73
C LEU A 48 13.80 5.15 4.82
N GLY A 49 13.43 5.47 3.57
CA GLY A 49 12.83 4.50 2.63
C GLY A 49 11.44 4.01 3.04
N LYS A 50 10.76 4.72 3.96
CA LYS A 50 9.40 4.37 4.36
C LYS A 50 8.42 4.68 3.23
N LYS A 51 7.34 3.90 3.13
CA LYS A 51 6.23 4.22 2.23
C LYS A 51 5.43 5.38 2.81
N ILE A 52 4.96 6.29 1.93
CA ILE A 52 4.37 7.56 2.38
C ILE A 52 2.98 7.74 1.78
N GLY A 53 2.03 8.17 2.63
CA GLY A 53 0.76 8.77 2.21
C GLY A 53 0.69 10.22 2.70
N VAL A 54 -0.06 11.05 2.00
CA VAL A 54 -0.38 12.42 2.46
C VAL A 54 -1.87 12.66 2.34
N TYR A 55 -2.47 13.26 3.37
CA TYR A 55 -3.90 13.48 3.37
C TYR A 55 -4.33 14.94 3.50
N HIS A 56 -5.49 15.21 2.92
CA HIS A 56 -6.25 16.44 3.05
C HIS A 56 -7.48 16.20 3.89
N PHE A 57 -7.64 16.96 4.97
CA PHE A 57 -8.83 16.95 5.81
C PHE A 57 -9.92 17.85 5.21
N ALA A 58 -11.02 17.25 4.78
CA ALA A 58 -12.13 17.96 4.17
C ALA A 58 -12.84 18.86 5.17
N HIS A 59 -13.21 20.07 4.74
CA HIS A 59 -13.96 21.04 5.55
C HIS A 59 -13.31 21.31 6.92
N GLU A 60 -11.99 21.63 6.92
CA GLU A 60 -11.34 22.15 8.11
C GLU A 60 -12.14 23.36 8.63
N LYS A 61 -12.47 23.36 9.91
CA LYS A 61 -13.38 24.32 10.53
C LYS A 61 -13.01 25.79 10.23
N GLY A 62 -13.96 26.51 9.62
CA GLY A 62 -13.77 27.93 9.22
C GLY A 62 -12.96 28.12 7.93
N LEU A 63 -12.62 27.03 7.26
CA LEU A 63 -11.87 27.02 6.00
C LEU A 63 -12.53 26.13 4.94
N GLU A 64 -13.83 25.92 5.08
CA GLU A 64 -14.63 25.07 4.19
C GLU A 64 -14.64 25.64 2.76
N GLY A 65 -14.57 24.77 1.79
CA GLY A 65 -14.57 25.14 0.36
C GLY A 65 -15.36 24.16 -0.51
N THR A 66 -15.43 24.48 -1.80
CA THR A 66 -15.91 23.50 -2.78
C THR A 66 -14.89 22.39 -2.97
N PRO A 67 -15.27 21.23 -3.51
CA PRO A 67 -14.33 20.14 -3.78
C PRO A 67 -13.13 20.57 -4.61
N GLU A 68 -13.37 21.44 -5.62
CA GLU A 68 -12.31 21.93 -6.51
C GLU A 68 -11.38 22.93 -5.78
N GLN A 69 -11.94 23.80 -4.92
CA GLN A 69 -11.14 24.75 -4.16
C GLN A 69 -10.21 24.03 -3.18
N GLU A 70 -10.74 23.08 -2.41
CA GLU A 70 -9.95 22.30 -1.46
C GLU A 70 -8.98 21.37 -2.20
N GLY A 71 -9.39 20.73 -3.30
CA GLY A 71 -8.53 19.91 -4.13
C GLY A 71 -7.37 20.69 -4.76
N ALA A 72 -7.64 21.92 -5.25
CA ALA A 72 -6.61 22.79 -5.78
C ALA A 72 -5.61 23.25 -4.67
N PHE A 73 -6.14 23.58 -3.48
CA PHE A 73 -5.33 23.93 -2.33
C PHE A 73 -4.42 22.77 -1.89
N PHE A 74 -4.97 21.55 -1.80
CA PHE A 74 -4.22 20.33 -1.51
C PHE A 74 -3.08 20.14 -2.50
N LEU A 75 -3.39 20.06 -3.81
CA LEU A 75 -2.41 19.80 -4.85
C LEU A 75 -1.32 20.87 -4.94
N LYS A 76 -1.67 22.14 -4.72
CA LYS A 76 -0.68 23.25 -4.65
C LYS A 76 0.36 22.99 -3.58
N ASN A 77 -0.05 22.56 -2.39
CA ASN A 77 0.83 22.41 -1.23
C ASN A 77 1.63 21.11 -1.26
N ILE A 78 1.15 20.06 -1.97
CA ILE A 78 1.83 18.76 -2.07
C ILE A 78 2.54 18.55 -3.42
N LYS A 79 2.75 19.59 -4.22
CA LYS A 79 3.32 19.48 -5.58
C LYS A 79 4.60 18.64 -5.62
N GLY A 80 5.48 18.76 -4.62
CA GLY A 80 6.72 17.99 -4.51
C GLY A 80 6.57 16.54 -4.06
N TYR A 81 5.35 16.12 -3.64
CA TYR A 81 5.05 14.78 -3.11
C TYR A 81 4.31 13.90 -4.12
N ILE A 82 3.72 14.49 -5.16
CA ILE A 82 3.01 13.77 -6.23
C ILE A 82 3.97 12.78 -6.89
N GLY A 83 3.53 11.53 -7.02
CA GLY A 83 4.36 10.43 -7.52
C GLY A 83 5.34 9.82 -6.50
N LYS A 84 5.34 10.34 -5.25
CA LYS A 84 6.15 9.82 -4.13
C LYS A 84 5.29 9.35 -2.95
N ALA A 85 4.04 9.79 -2.87
CA ALA A 85 3.10 9.45 -1.82
C ALA A 85 1.72 9.11 -2.38
N ILE A 86 0.98 8.27 -1.66
CA ILE A 86 -0.45 8.08 -1.90
C ILE A 86 -1.18 9.37 -1.51
N LEU A 87 -2.07 9.84 -2.38
CA LEU A 87 -2.89 11.03 -2.15
C LEU A 87 -4.20 10.60 -1.50
N ILE A 88 -4.64 11.27 -0.44
CA ILE A 88 -5.75 10.79 0.37
C ILE A 88 -6.71 11.94 0.70
N LEU A 89 -8.01 11.68 0.56
CA LEU A 89 -9.07 12.49 1.12
C LEU A 89 -9.47 11.92 2.48
N ASP A 90 -9.30 12.67 3.54
CA ASP A 90 -9.81 12.41 4.88
C ASP A 90 -11.18 13.06 5.01
N PHE A 91 -12.24 12.21 5.04
CA PHE A 91 -13.63 12.64 4.91
C PHE A 91 -14.43 12.29 6.16
N GLU A 92 -14.20 13.06 7.22
CA GLU A 92 -14.88 12.97 8.52
C GLU A 92 -15.28 14.35 9.09
N GLY A 93 -15.08 15.39 8.31
CA GLY A 93 -15.41 16.77 8.67
C GLY A 93 -16.91 17.06 8.70
N SER A 94 -17.27 18.34 8.69
CA SER A 94 -18.68 18.79 8.78
C SER A 94 -19.54 18.31 7.60
N ASN A 95 -18.94 18.04 6.45
CA ASN A 95 -19.58 17.55 5.23
C ASN A 95 -19.57 16.02 5.09
N GLN A 96 -19.22 15.27 6.08
CA GLN A 96 -18.99 13.82 6.03
C GLN A 96 -20.17 12.97 5.49
N LYS A 97 -21.36 13.57 5.33
CA LYS A 97 -22.54 12.94 4.71
C LYS A 97 -22.73 13.28 3.24
N ASP A 98 -21.95 14.20 2.69
CA ASP A 98 -22.05 14.63 1.30
C ASP A 98 -21.16 13.77 0.39
N SER A 99 -21.67 12.63 -0.02
CA SER A 99 -20.93 11.70 -0.92
C SER A 99 -20.68 12.31 -2.31
N ALA A 100 -21.49 13.29 -2.74
CA ALA A 100 -21.26 13.98 -4.00
C ALA A 100 -20.04 14.90 -3.92
N TRP A 101 -19.88 15.62 -2.79
CA TRP A 101 -18.68 16.42 -2.52
C TRP A 101 -17.42 15.56 -2.49
N ALA A 102 -17.47 14.43 -1.75
CA ALA A 102 -16.35 13.51 -1.68
C ALA A 102 -15.94 12.99 -3.06
N LYS A 103 -16.92 12.56 -3.86
CA LYS A 103 -16.68 12.08 -5.23
C LYS A 103 -16.08 13.16 -6.11
N ALA A 104 -16.59 14.40 -6.04
CA ALA A 104 -16.09 15.51 -6.84
C ALA A 104 -14.63 15.88 -6.50
N PHE A 105 -14.26 15.87 -5.20
CA PHE A 105 -12.86 16.07 -4.77
C PHE A 105 -11.94 14.98 -5.31
N LEU A 106 -12.33 13.71 -5.16
CA LEU A 106 -11.53 12.57 -5.62
C LEU A 106 -11.34 12.60 -7.14
N ASP A 107 -12.41 12.91 -7.88
CA ASP A 107 -12.37 13.05 -9.34
C ASP A 107 -11.47 14.22 -9.76
N TYR A 108 -11.55 15.36 -9.05
CA TYR A 108 -10.71 16.50 -9.32
C TYR A 108 -9.23 16.15 -9.14
N VAL A 109 -8.84 15.55 -8.01
CA VAL A 109 -7.46 15.13 -7.75
C VAL A 109 -6.99 14.14 -8.80
N TYR A 110 -7.80 13.13 -9.13
CA TYR A 110 -7.48 12.16 -10.18
C TYR A 110 -7.28 12.83 -11.55
N LYS A 111 -8.19 13.72 -11.94
CA LYS A 111 -8.10 14.45 -13.22
C LYS A 111 -6.83 15.28 -13.33
N GLN A 112 -6.39 15.91 -12.23
CA GLN A 112 -5.21 16.77 -12.22
C GLN A 112 -3.88 15.99 -12.17
N THR A 113 -3.87 14.80 -11.57
CA THR A 113 -2.62 14.07 -11.30
C THR A 113 -2.46 12.79 -12.10
N GLY A 114 -3.56 12.23 -12.62
CA GLY A 114 -3.60 10.87 -13.17
C GLY A 114 -3.48 9.77 -12.11
N ILE A 115 -3.43 10.11 -10.81
CA ILE A 115 -3.28 9.17 -9.69
C ILE A 115 -4.62 9.08 -8.98
N LYS A 116 -5.18 7.87 -8.84
CA LYS A 116 -6.40 7.66 -8.07
C LYS A 116 -6.10 7.84 -6.58
N PRO A 117 -6.72 8.83 -5.91
CA PRO A 117 -6.51 9.01 -4.47
C PRO A 117 -7.23 7.94 -3.66
N TRP A 118 -6.87 7.82 -2.37
CA TRP A 118 -7.65 7.06 -1.42
C TRP A 118 -8.76 7.91 -0.80
N PHE A 119 -9.81 7.22 -0.38
CA PHE A 119 -10.92 7.77 0.39
C PHE A 119 -10.84 7.22 1.81
N TYR A 120 -10.68 8.10 2.81
CA TYR A 120 -10.73 7.74 4.22
C TYR A 120 -12.06 8.20 4.83
N THR A 121 -12.66 7.30 5.59
CA THR A 121 -13.75 7.58 6.49
C THR A 121 -13.83 6.48 7.57
N TYR A 122 -14.79 6.56 8.48
CA TYR A 122 -14.97 5.55 9.51
C TYR A 122 -16.24 4.71 9.28
N THR A 123 -16.29 3.51 9.85
CA THR A 123 -17.32 2.49 9.58
C THR A 123 -18.74 3.00 9.86
N ALA A 124 -18.97 3.76 10.95
CA ALA A 124 -20.28 4.29 11.24
C ALA A 124 -20.77 5.29 10.17
N ASN A 125 -19.88 6.10 9.60
CA ASN A 125 -20.22 6.99 8.49
C ASN A 125 -20.53 6.19 7.22
N LEU A 126 -19.71 5.20 6.90
CA LEU A 126 -19.89 4.34 5.73
C LEU A 126 -21.23 3.57 5.79
N ASN A 127 -21.67 3.17 6.98
CA ASN A 127 -22.92 2.42 7.18
C ASN A 127 -24.18 3.29 7.16
N THR A 128 -24.04 4.60 7.33
CA THR A 128 -25.18 5.54 7.43
C THR A 128 -25.28 6.51 6.25
N THR A 129 -24.37 6.44 5.31
CA THR A 129 -24.31 7.31 4.11
C THR A 129 -24.07 6.44 2.88
N ASP A 130 -24.78 6.72 1.81
CA ASP A 130 -24.56 6.03 0.53
C ASP A 130 -23.33 6.62 -0.19
N PHE A 131 -22.23 5.86 -0.17
CA PHE A 131 -21.00 6.14 -0.91
C PHE A 131 -20.85 5.29 -2.16
N SER A 132 -21.93 4.73 -2.71
CA SER A 132 -21.87 3.91 -3.93
C SER A 132 -21.27 4.65 -5.12
N ASN A 133 -21.45 5.97 -5.21
CA ASN A 133 -20.84 6.83 -6.21
C ASN A 133 -19.32 6.88 -6.09
N VAL A 134 -18.78 6.96 -4.86
CA VAL A 134 -17.35 6.93 -4.56
C VAL A 134 -16.76 5.55 -4.88
N ALA A 135 -17.44 4.49 -4.43
CA ALA A 135 -17.02 3.12 -4.68
C ALA A 135 -16.94 2.79 -6.19
N LYS A 136 -17.89 3.27 -6.99
CA LYS A 136 -17.87 3.13 -8.47
C LYS A 136 -16.69 3.85 -9.12
N GLY A 137 -16.09 4.84 -8.47
CA GLY A 137 -14.88 5.52 -8.92
C GLY A 137 -13.62 4.66 -8.80
N ASP A 138 -13.71 3.51 -8.10
CA ASP A 138 -12.59 2.60 -7.86
C ASP A 138 -11.40 3.31 -7.17
N TYR A 139 -11.72 4.09 -6.12
CA TYR A 139 -10.77 4.71 -5.22
C TYR A 139 -10.42 3.75 -4.08
N GLY A 140 -9.16 3.72 -3.66
CA GLY A 140 -8.74 2.89 -2.53
C GLY A 140 -9.45 3.30 -1.25
N LEU A 141 -9.97 2.35 -0.48
CA LEU A 141 -10.62 2.64 0.80
C LEU A 141 -9.62 2.50 1.94
N TRP A 142 -9.46 3.57 2.71
CA TRP A 142 -8.86 3.56 4.03
C TRP A 142 -9.97 3.76 5.05
N ILE A 143 -10.25 2.76 5.88
CA ILE A 143 -11.37 2.75 6.81
C ILE A 143 -10.90 2.78 8.26
N ALA A 144 -11.60 3.51 9.14
CA ALA A 144 -11.36 3.48 10.57
C ALA A 144 -12.46 2.76 11.32
N GLU A 145 -12.07 1.88 12.24
CA GLU A 145 -12.96 1.29 13.24
C GLU A 145 -12.16 0.90 14.47
N TYR A 146 -12.48 1.53 15.59
CA TYR A 146 -11.80 1.24 16.85
C TYR A 146 -12.68 0.33 17.71
N GLY A 147 -12.18 -0.83 18.11
CA GLY A 147 -12.84 -1.69 19.08
C GLY A 147 -12.86 -1.04 20.47
N ARG A 148 -12.30 -1.69 21.48
CA ARG A 148 -12.18 -1.09 22.83
C ARG A 148 -11.22 0.09 22.90
N ASN A 149 -10.44 0.31 21.86
CA ASN A 149 -9.43 1.36 21.75
C ASN A 149 -8.47 1.44 22.96
N LEU A 150 -8.05 0.28 23.45
CA LEU A 150 -7.08 0.16 24.55
C LEU A 150 -5.66 0.29 24.01
N PRO A 151 -4.68 0.71 24.85
CA PRO A 151 -3.28 0.75 24.48
C PRO A 151 -2.79 -0.59 23.93
N GLN A 152 -2.21 -0.60 22.71
CA GLN A 152 -1.75 -1.82 22.06
C GLN A 152 -0.61 -1.51 21.07
N GLY A 153 0.20 -2.51 20.80
CA GLY A 153 1.14 -2.51 19.67
C GLY A 153 0.48 -2.91 18.36
N TYR A 154 1.29 -3.15 17.32
CA TYR A 154 0.77 -3.65 16.06
C TYR A 154 0.06 -4.99 16.17
N SER A 155 -1.00 -5.11 15.41
CA SER A 155 -1.75 -6.35 15.20
C SER A 155 -2.11 -6.48 13.70
N GLN A 156 -2.69 -7.61 13.33
CA GLN A 156 -3.13 -7.89 11.95
C GLN A 156 -4.64 -8.19 11.95
N PRO A 157 -5.49 -7.20 12.29
CA PRO A 157 -6.92 -7.41 12.29
C PRO A 157 -7.44 -7.61 10.86
N SER A 158 -8.54 -8.35 10.72
CA SER A 158 -9.29 -8.34 9.48
C SER A 158 -10.03 -7.01 9.32
N PRO A 159 -10.17 -6.48 8.10
CA PRO A 159 -10.89 -5.24 7.89
C PRO A 159 -12.36 -5.40 8.21
N PRO A 160 -13.07 -4.34 8.62
CA PRO A 160 -14.51 -4.37 8.79
C PRO A 160 -15.22 -4.64 7.45
N ARG A 161 -16.44 -5.14 7.51
CA ARG A 161 -17.28 -5.30 6.32
C ARG A 161 -17.68 -3.92 5.79
N THR A 162 -17.60 -3.75 4.50
CA THR A 162 -17.93 -2.51 3.79
C THR A 162 -18.96 -2.81 2.71
N ASN A 163 -20.14 -2.14 2.76
CA ASN A 163 -21.27 -2.50 1.91
C ASN A 163 -21.02 -2.26 0.41
N ASN A 164 -20.36 -1.14 0.07
CA ASN A 164 -20.20 -0.71 -1.32
C ASN A 164 -18.76 -0.84 -1.86
N PHE A 165 -17.78 -1.06 -0.99
CA PHE A 165 -16.40 -1.17 -1.39
C PHE A 165 -15.97 -2.65 -1.36
N PRO A 166 -15.59 -3.24 -2.50
CA PRO A 166 -15.22 -4.65 -2.56
C PRO A 166 -13.88 -4.95 -1.89
N VAL A 167 -13.04 -3.92 -1.74
CA VAL A 167 -11.68 -4.05 -1.19
C VAL A 167 -11.42 -2.91 -0.22
N VAL A 168 -10.85 -3.26 0.94
CA VAL A 168 -10.25 -2.31 1.89
C VAL A 168 -8.75 -2.29 1.63
N ALA A 169 -8.20 -1.14 1.25
CA ALA A 169 -6.77 -0.99 1.03
C ALA A 169 -6.01 -0.86 2.36
N CYS A 170 -6.55 -0.07 3.29
CA CYS A 170 -5.92 0.21 4.57
C CYS A 170 -6.97 0.27 5.69
N PHE A 171 -6.60 -0.20 6.88
CA PHE A 171 -7.46 -0.20 8.05
C PHE A 171 -6.77 0.46 9.24
N GLN A 172 -7.34 1.56 9.74
CA GLN A 172 -6.97 2.21 10.98
C GLN A 172 -7.77 1.58 12.12
N TYR A 173 -7.14 0.75 12.93
CA TYR A 173 -7.85 -0.09 13.90
C TYR A 173 -7.75 0.38 15.36
N THR A 174 -6.98 1.41 15.64
CA THR A 174 -6.85 2.05 16.96
C THR A 174 -6.24 3.43 16.85
N SER A 175 -6.65 4.33 17.74
CA SER A 175 -5.98 5.62 18.00
C SER A 175 -5.24 5.63 19.35
N SER A 176 -5.06 4.46 19.96
CA SER A 176 -4.38 4.28 21.25
C SER A 176 -3.12 3.40 21.12
N GLY A 177 -2.50 3.40 19.95
CA GLY A 177 -1.27 2.64 19.69
C GLY A 177 -0.12 3.06 20.57
N ARG A 178 0.72 2.09 20.96
CA ARG A 178 1.94 2.29 21.72
C ARG A 178 3.09 1.60 21.02
N LEU A 179 4.00 2.38 20.50
CA LEU A 179 5.19 1.89 19.81
C LEU A 179 6.45 2.44 20.48
N SER A 180 7.54 1.70 20.39
CA SER A 180 8.84 2.20 20.82
C SER A 180 9.21 3.47 20.04
N GLY A 181 9.95 4.37 20.68
CA GLY A 181 10.40 5.61 20.06
C GLY A 181 9.41 6.77 20.09
N TYR A 182 8.18 6.58 20.61
CA TYR A 182 7.20 7.65 20.83
C TYR A 182 6.39 7.43 22.12
N ASN A 183 6.29 8.47 22.95
CA ASN A 183 5.63 8.38 24.26
C ASN A 183 4.14 8.72 24.25
N GLY A 184 3.56 9.07 23.10
CA GLY A 184 2.15 9.39 22.93
C GLY A 184 1.32 8.24 22.38
N ASN A 185 0.04 8.52 22.16
CA ASN A 185 -0.83 7.66 21.36
C ASN A 185 -0.50 7.83 19.87
N LEU A 186 -0.59 6.74 19.14
CA LEU A 186 -0.46 6.71 17.69
C LEU A 186 -1.67 6.00 17.08
N ASP A 187 -2.10 6.48 15.94
CA ASP A 187 -3.04 5.78 15.11
C ASP A 187 -2.30 4.65 14.39
N LEU A 188 -2.75 3.40 14.60
CA LEU A 188 -2.11 2.24 13.99
C LEU A 188 -2.95 1.71 12.84
N ASN A 189 -2.24 1.42 11.75
CA ASN A 189 -2.81 1.01 10.49
C ASN A 189 -2.21 -0.30 9.98
N VAL A 190 -3.04 -1.07 9.27
CA VAL A 190 -2.59 -2.18 8.45
C VAL A 190 -2.96 -1.93 6.99
N PHE A 191 -1.99 -1.97 6.11
CA PHE A 191 -2.20 -1.95 4.66
C PHE A 191 -2.24 -3.39 4.15
N TYR A 192 -3.30 -3.76 3.42
CA TYR A 192 -3.53 -5.10 2.89
C TYR A 192 -2.88 -5.30 1.52
N GLY A 193 -1.61 -5.01 1.44
CA GLY A 193 -0.79 -5.15 0.25
C GLY A 193 0.69 -5.17 0.59
N ASP A 194 1.50 -5.38 -0.43
CA ASP A 194 2.96 -5.30 -0.37
C ASP A 194 3.48 -3.93 -0.85
N GLN A 195 4.80 -3.78 -0.89
CA GLN A 195 5.44 -2.54 -1.36
C GLN A 195 5.13 -2.25 -2.83
N LYS A 196 4.97 -3.27 -3.67
CA LYS A 196 4.64 -3.09 -5.08
C LYS A 196 3.22 -2.55 -5.24
N THR A 197 2.27 -3.11 -4.49
CA THR A 197 0.89 -2.61 -4.46
C THR A 197 0.83 -1.17 -3.98
N TRP A 198 1.62 -0.80 -2.95
CA TRP A 198 1.73 0.60 -2.51
C TRP A 198 2.23 1.52 -3.64
N ASP A 199 3.27 1.09 -4.36
CA ASP A 199 3.86 1.86 -5.44
C ASP A 199 2.90 2.07 -6.62
N LEU A 200 1.98 1.14 -6.88
CA LEU A 200 0.88 1.34 -7.86
C LEU A 200 -0.07 2.46 -7.42
N TYR A 201 -0.44 2.51 -6.14
CA TYR A 201 -1.26 3.60 -5.61
C TYR A 201 -0.56 4.97 -5.63
N VAL A 202 0.76 5.00 -5.58
CA VAL A 202 1.54 6.24 -5.75
C VAL A 202 1.56 6.72 -7.22
N GLY A 203 1.08 5.90 -8.15
CA GLY A 203 1.05 6.20 -9.57
C GLY A 203 2.31 5.80 -10.33
N LYS A 204 3.18 4.98 -9.74
CA LYS A 204 4.25 4.34 -10.48
C LYS A 204 3.64 3.33 -11.45
N LYS A 205 4.06 3.40 -12.71
CA LYS A 205 3.66 2.39 -13.68
C LYS A 205 4.30 1.05 -13.31
N SER A 206 3.63 -0.05 -13.65
CA SER A 206 4.14 -1.40 -13.35
C SER A 206 5.55 -1.64 -13.89
N ASP A 207 5.90 -1.01 -14.99
CA ASP A 207 7.22 -1.01 -15.61
C ASP A 207 8.27 -0.10 -14.90
N GLN A 208 7.81 0.83 -14.04
CA GLN A 208 8.65 1.71 -13.22
C GLN A 208 8.83 1.21 -11.78
N ILE A 209 8.11 0.17 -11.40
CA ILE A 209 8.31 -0.48 -10.10
C ILE A 209 9.55 -1.35 -10.23
N VAL A 210 10.71 -0.74 -10.01
CA VAL A 210 11.96 -1.49 -9.84
C VAL A 210 11.80 -2.28 -8.54
N PRO A 211 11.82 -3.61 -8.58
CA PRO A 211 11.92 -4.39 -7.35
C PRO A 211 13.18 -3.92 -6.61
N PRO A 212 13.22 -3.90 -5.26
CA PRO A 212 14.48 -3.71 -4.56
C PRO A 212 15.48 -4.66 -5.18
N GLU A 213 16.67 -4.18 -5.57
CA GLU A 213 17.68 -4.80 -6.44
C GLU A 213 17.76 -6.36 -6.38
N ASN A 214 16.69 -7.02 -6.71
CA ASN A 214 16.71 -8.39 -7.20
C ASN A 214 16.68 -8.26 -8.72
N LYS A 215 17.81 -8.57 -9.32
CA LYS A 215 18.05 -8.61 -10.77
C LYS A 215 16.77 -8.98 -11.50
N ILE A 216 16.39 -8.17 -12.50
CA ILE A 216 15.28 -8.46 -13.40
C ILE A 216 15.44 -9.90 -13.86
N PHE A 217 14.58 -10.75 -13.32
CA PHE A 217 14.53 -12.14 -13.72
C PHE A 217 13.62 -12.20 -14.93
N ASP A 218 14.19 -12.54 -16.08
CA ASP A 218 13.40 -12.81 -17.27
C ASP A 218 12.85 -14.24 -17.20
N ALA A 219 11.66 -14.36 -16.63
CA ALA A 219 10.97 -15.64 -16.50
C ALA A 219 10.60 -16.29 -17.86
N THR A 220 10.88 -15.63 -18.98
CA THR A 220 10.59 -16.16 -20.31
C THR A 220 11.78 -16.93 -20.92
N SER A 221 13.01 -16.65 -20.48
CA SER A 221 14.22 -17.21 -21.08
C SER A 221 15.20 -17.78 -20.06
N ASP A 222 15.07 -17.47 -18.77
CA ASP A 222 16.04 -17.85 -17.76
C ASP A 222 15.62 -19.11 -17.00
N GLU A 223 16.63 -19.90 -16.61
CA GLU A 223 16.44 -21.02 -15.69
C GLU A 223 16.17 -20.51 -14.27
N PHE A 224 15.27 -21.17 -13.54
CA PHE A 224 14.99 -20.86 -12.15
C PHE A 224 14.41 -22.03 -11.36
N ILE A 225 14.51 -21.95 -10.03
CA ILE A 225 13.87 -22.89 -9.11
C ILE A 225 12.68 -22.19 -8.43
N PHE A 226 11.63 -22.94 -8.13
CA PHE A 226 10.52 -22.41 -7.35
C PHE A 226 9.91 -23.47 -6.43
N THR A 227 9.27 -22.99 -5.36
CA THR A 227 8.47 -23.79 -4.44
C THR A 227 7.06 -23.26 -4.36
N LEU A 228 6.08 -24.12 -4.12
CA LEU A 228 4.68 -23.73 -3.92
C LEU A 228 4.39 -23.60 -2.42
N THR A 229 3.77 -22.47 -2.03
CA THR A 229 3.54 -22.09 -0.61
C THR A 229 2.34 -22.77 -0.01
N LYS A 230 1.93 -23.90 -0.24
CA LYS A 230 0.90 -24.55 0.61
C LYS A 230 0.95 -26.06 0.51
N GLY A 231 1.44 -26.67 1.59
CA GLY A 231 1.34 -28.12 1.78
C GLY A 231 2.22 -28.95 0.86
N SER A 232 3.05 -28.34 0.02
CA SER A 232 4.02 -29.02 -0.81
C SER A 232 5.43 -28.72 -0.32
N THR A 233 6.20 -29.76 -0.08
CA THR A 233 7.66 -29.70 0.10
C THR A 233 8.39 -29.80 -1.23
N SER A 234 7.65 -29.90 -2.35
CA SER A 234 8.22 -30.07 -3.68
C SER A 234 8.92 -28.82 -4.15
N VAL A 235 10.11 -29.00 -4.68
CA VAL A 235 10.89 -28.00 -5.37
C VAL A 235 10.80 -28.26 -6.87
N PHE A 236 10.59 -27.20 -7.63
CA PHE A 236 10.48 -27.28 -9.09
C PHE A 236 11.66 -26.53 -9.72
N TYR A 237 12.10 -27.01 -10.86
CA TYR A 237 13.11 -26.41 -11.69
C TYR A 237 12.53 -26.13 -13.08
N PHE A 238 12.77 -24.93 -13.59
CA PHE A 238 12.44 -24.51 -14.95
C PHE A 238 13.72 -24.27 -15.73
N ASP A 239 13.89 -24.93 -16.86
CA ASP A 239 15.08 -24.87 -17.73
C ASP A 239 14.95 -23.87 -18.90
N GLY A 240 14.04 -22.90 -18.78
CA GLY A 240 13.68 -21.99 -19.87
C GLY A 240 12.61 -22.56 -20.82
N LYS A 241 12.27 -23.84 -20.73
CA LYS A 241 11.34 -24.52 -21.61
C LYS A 241 10.40 -25.49 -20.88
N THR A 242 10.90 -26.27 -19.95
CA THR A 242 10.21 -27.38 -19.28
C THR A 242 10.26 -27.19 -17.78
N ILE A 243 9.22 -27.60 -17.07
CA ILE A 243 9.18 -27.60 -15.62
C ILE A 243 9.38 -29.04 -15.13
N PHE A 244 10.30 -29.24 -14.21
CA PHE A 244 10.59 -30.51 -13.57
C PHE A 244 10.28 -30.43 -12.08
N GLU A 245 9.59 -31.42 -11.53
CA GLU A 245 9.52 -31.61 -10.08
C GLU A 245 10.78 -32.33 -9.62
N LEU A 246 11.50 -31.75 -8.65
CA LEU A 246 12.71 -32.33 -8.09
C LEU A 246 12.34 -33.24 -6.92
N SER A 247 12.51 -34.54 -7.13
CA SER A 247 12.17 -35.57 -6.14
C SER A 247 13.29 -35.85 -5.12
N ASP A 248 14.48 -35.32 -5.36
CA ASP A 248 15.68 -35.59 -4.58
C ASP A 248 16.46 -34.30 -4.31
N PRO A 249 16.83 -34.00 -3.02
CA PRO A 249 17.66 -32.84 -2.69
C PRO A 249 18.99 -32.76 -3.45
N THR A 250 19.59 -33.89 -3.81
CA THR A 250 20.84 -33.92 -4.60
C THR A 250 20.69 -33.36 -5.99
N GLN A 251 19.50 -33.48 -6.58
CA GLN A 251 19.19 -32.85 -7.87
C GLN A 251 19.24 -31.32 -7.79
N LEU A 252 18.69 -30.76 -6.71
CA LEU A 252 18.71 -29.33 -6.46
C LEU A 252 20.13 -28.79 -6.31
N ASP A 253 20.98 -29.49 -5.54
CA ASP A 253 22.37 -29.11 -5.32
C ASP A 253 23.18 -29.20 -6.63
N HIS A 254 22.91 -30.22 -7.46
CA HIS A 254 23.53 -30.37 -8.77
C HIS A 254 23.16 -29.21 -9.71
N ILE A 255 21.86 -28.85 -9.78
CA ILE A 255 21.36 -27.74 -10.59
C ILE A 255 21.99 -26.42 -10.13
N ARG A 256 22.01 -26.15 -8.82
CA ARG A 256 22.63 -24.95 -8.25
C ARG A 256 24.12 -24.88 -8.59
N GLY A 257 24.83 -25.96 -8.41
CA GLY A 257 26.27 -26.04 -8.70
C GLY A 257 26.57 -25.83 -10.20
N THR A 258 25.83 -26.47 -11.08
CA THR A 258 25.95 -26.32 -12.53
C THR A 258 25.63 -24.90 -12.99
N TYR A 259 24.53 -24.33 -12.52
CA TYR A 259 24.13 -22.97 -12.86
C TYR A 259 25.18 -21.95 -12.42
N ASN A 260 25.68 -22.06 -11.17
CA ASN A 260 26.74 -21.20 -10.66
C ASN A 260 28.01 -21.31 -11.48
N HIS A 261 28.39 -22.51 -11.86
CA HIS A 261 29.57 -22.75 -12.71
C HIS A 261 29.45 -22.09 -14.08
N ILE A 262 28.28 -22.17 -14.71
CA ILE A 262 28.04 -21.61 -16.06
C ILE A 262 27.88 -20.10 -16.02
N HIS A 263 27.14 -19.57 -15.04
CA HIS A 263 26.72 -18.17 -15.03
C HIS A 263 27.48 -17.29 -14.03
N GLY A 264 28.31 -17.87 -13.16
CA GLY A 264 29.03 -17.14 -12.12
C GLY A 264 28.14 -16.51 -11.04
N LYS A 265 26.91 -16.95 -10.89
CA LYS A 265 25.90 -16.43 -9.97
C LYS A 265 24.99 -17.57 -9.50
N GLU A 266 24.26 -17.33 -8.39
CA GLU A 266 23.26 -18.29 -7.93
C GLU A 266 22.03 -18.33 -8.85
N ILE A 267 21.43 -19.53 -8.98
CA ILE A 267 20.18 -19.70 -9.72
C ILE A 267 19.04 -18.95 -8.99
N PRO A 268 18.23 -18.15 -9.69
CA PRO A 268 17.10 -17.48 -9.10
C PRO A 268 16.12 -18.48 -8.43
N SER A 269 15.67 -18.14 -7.22
CA SER A 269 14.74 -18.98 -6.47
C SER A 269 13.48 -18.18 -6.13
N LEU A 270 12.31 -18.75 -6.42
CA LEU A 270 11.01 -18.12 -6.24
C LEU A 270 10.15 -18.95 -5.29
N VAL A 271 9.24 -18.28 -4.60
CA VAL A 271 8.19 -18.92 -3.79
C VAL A 271 6.86 -18.42 -4.33
N TRP A 272 6.03 -19.33 -4.85
CA TRP A 272 4.73 -18.99 -5.44
C TRP A 272 3.58 -19.60 -4.66
N THR A 273 2.41 -18.95 -4.72
CA THR A 273 1.17 -19.62 -4.37
C THR A 273 0.72 -20.49 -5.56
N PRO A 274 -0.13 -21.50 -5.34
CA PRO A 274 -0.71 -22.27 -6.44
C PRO A 274 -1.39 -21.39 -7.49
N GLU A 275 -2.08 -20.34 -7.08
CA GLU A 275 -2.76 -19.40 -7.97
C GLU A 275 -1.77 -18.59 -8.83
N GLN A 276 -0.65 -18.16 -8.26
CA GLN A 276 0.42 -17.48 -9.00
C GLN A 276 1.07 -18.41 -10.02
N PHE A 277 1.25 -19.66 -9.67
CA PHE A 277 1.76 -20.69 -10.57
C PHE A 277 0.79 -20.96 -11.74
N ASP A 278 -0.51 -21.07 -11.45
CA ASP A 278 -1.55 -21.24 -12.48
C ASP A 278 -1.62 -20.04 -13.44
N ILE A 279 -1.44 -18.82 -12.92
CA ILE A 279 -1.36 -17.61 -13.76
C ILE A 279 -0.13 -17.67 -14.67
N TYR A 280 1.02 -18.06 -14.13
CA TYR A 280 2.26 -18.20 -14.90
C TYR A 280 2.09 -19.23 -16.03
N LEU A 281 1.52 -20.39 -15.75
CA LEU A 281 1.27 -21.42 -16.76
C LEU A 281 0.36 -20.93 -17.89
N LYS A 282 -0.68 -20.15 -17.54
CA LYS A 282 -1.60 -19.56 -18.53
C LYS A 282 -0.95 -18.47 -19.38
N MET A 283 -0.13 -17.62 -18.77
CA MET A 283 0.53 -16.50 -19.48
C MET A 283 1.57 -16.98 -20.50
N TYR A 284 2.24 -18.08 -20.21
CA TYR A 284 3.36 -18.58 -21.02
C TYR A 284 3.00 -19.86 -21.80
N ASP A 285 1.72 -20.25 -21.80
CA ASP A 285 1.23 -21.49 -22.44
C ASP A 285 2.08 -22.73 -22.10
N LYS A 286 2.54 -22.78 -20.85
CA LYS A 286 3.36 -23.87 -20.32
C LYS A 286 2.48 -24.92 -19.68
N LYS A 287 2.75 -26.17 -20.00
CA LYS A 287 2.17 -27.30 -19.29
C LYS A 287 3.28 -27.98 -18.47
N PRO A 288 3.08 -28.16 -17.16
CA PRO A 288 4.08 -28.87 -16.36
C PRO A 288 4.23 -30.30 -16.90
N VAL A 289 5.45 -30.69 -17.17
CA VAL A 289 5.81 -32.07 -17.43
C VAL A 289 6.30 -32.62 -16.10
N TYR A 290 5.43 -33.36 -15.43
CA TYR A 290 5.81 -34.11 -14.24
C TYR A 290 6.55 -35.39 -14.71
N LYS A 291 7.81 -35.50 -14.35
CA LYS A 291 8.60 -36.73 -14.45
C LYS A 291 9.13 -37.11 -13.09
#